data_a5cc477bcd0d73a7850b907b52c5c6f6
#
_entry.id   a5cc477bcd0d73a7850b907b52c5c6f6
#
_cell.length_a   1.000
_cell.length_b   1.000
_cell.length_c   1.000
_cell.angle_alpha   90.00
_cell.angle_beta   90.00
_cell.angle_gamma   90.00
#
_symmetry.space_group_name_H-M   'P 1'
#
loop_
_entity.id
_entity.type
_entity.pdbx_description
1 polymer ?
#
loop_
_entity_poly.entity_id
_entity_poly.type
_entity_poly.pdbx_seq_one_letter_code
_entity_poly.pdbx_strand_id
1 'polypeptide(L)'
;KVTVIGTELPKLDIMHTEWMHADCLADYYHVEVFSEEHWKLLENYFQEYVKRDCNMMLTPLFTSPLDTAIGLERTTCQLIDVEVKDGEYVFGFEKLKRWIDLCKKCGIEYFEMSHLFSQWGAKYAPKVVATVNGKKEKIFGWHTPAVGEYTKFLESFLPQLTAKLREWEIADVTYFHISD
;
A
#
# COMPACT_ATOMS: atom_id res chain seq x y z
N LYS A 1 40.06 11.60 -19.21
CA LYS A 1 39.25 12.62 -19.84
C LYS A 1 37.84 12.09 -20.01
N VAL A 2 36.85 12.77 -19.45
CA VAL A 2 35.43 12.44 -19.60
C VAL A 2 34.87 13.36 -20.68
N THR A 3 34.10 12.81 -21.62
CA THR A 3 33.36 13.58 -22.63
C THR A 3 31.87 13.49 -22.29
N VAL A 4 31.26 14.65 -22.05
CA VAL A 4 29.82 14.73 -21.84
C VAL A 4 29.16 14.88 -23.20
N ILE A 5 28.24 13.96 -23.51
CA ILE A 5 27.45 14.01 -24.76
C ILE A 5 26.22 14.87 -24.47
N GLY A 6 25.93 15.84 -25.32
CA GLY A 6 24.79 16.76 -25.15
C GLY A 6 23.42 16.16 -25.54
N THR A 7 23.25 14.86 -25.34
CA THR A 7 21.98 14.16 -25.62
C THR A 7 21.28 13.88 -24.29
N GLU A 8 20.03 14.31 -24.20
CA GLU A 8 19.16 13.94 -23.07
C GLU A 8 18.51 12.59 -23.36
N LEU A 9 18.43 11.76 -22.33
CA LEU A 9 17.68 10.50 -22.44
C LEU A 9 16.18 10.83 -22.47
N PRO A 10 15.40 10.14 -23.32
CA PRO A 10 13.95 10.29 -23.28
C PRO A 10 13.40 9.74 -21.96
N LYS A 11 12.19 10.20 -21.57
CA LYS A 11 11.43 9.56 -20.48
C LYS A 11 11.28 8.06 -20.77
N LEU A 12 11.53 7.23 -19.78
CA LEU A 12 11.35 5.78 -19.91
C LEU A 12 9.86 5.46 -20.10
N ASP A 13 9.56 4.66 -21.12
CA ASP A 13 8.20 4.17 -21.42
C ASP A 13 8.01 2.74 -20.84
N ILE A 14 8.42 2.57 -19.58
CA ILE A 14 8.25 1.33 -18.82
C ILE A 14 7.69 1.65 -17.45
N MET A 15 6.93 0.71 -16.88
CA MET A 15 6.55 0.78 -15.47
C MET A 15 7.76 0.43 -14.63
N HIS A 16 8.16 1.38 -13.77
CA HIS A 16 9.30 1.23 -12.88
C HIS A 16 8.89 1.50 -11.45
N THR A 17 9.06 0.52 -10.60
CA THR A 17 8.83 0.59 -9.15
C THR A 17 10.07 0.20 -8.38
N GLU A 18 10.35 0.94 -7.31
CA GLU A 18 11.24 0.58 -6.24
C GLU A 18 10.42 0.53 -4.96
N TRP A 19 10.36 -0.60 -4.29
CA TRP A 19 9.46 -0.76 -3.16
C TRP A 19 9.83 0.15 -1.99
N MET A 20 9.07 1.20 -1.83
CA MET A 20 9.19 2.13 -0.72
C MET A 20 8.19 1.75 0.38
N HIS A 21 8.67 1.53 1.58
CA HIS A 21 7.85 1.21 2.73
C HIS A 21 7.56 2.47 3.57
N ALA A 22 6.31 2.91 3.54
CA ALA A 22 5.88 4.15 4.23
C ALA A 22 6.04 4.08 5.76
N ASP A 23 5.86 2.90 6.35
CA ASP A 23 6.09 2.68 7.78
C ASP A 23 7.55 2.94 8.19
N CYS A 24 8.53 2.59 7.34
CA CYS A 24 9.94 2.87 7.61
C CYS A 24 10.23 4.38 7.73
N LEU A 25 9.52 5.22 6.97
CA LEU A 25 9.65 6.67 7.10
C LEU A 25 9.09 7.15 8.44
N ALA A 26 7.91 6.66 8.82
CA ALA A 26 7.30 7.03 10.10
C ALA A 26 8.20 6.62 11.28
N ASP A 27 8.75 5.41 11.26
CA ASP A 27 9.66 4.91 12.29
C ASP A 27 10.96 5.69 12.34
N TYR A 28 11.59 5.98 11.19
CA TYR A 28 12.84 6.72 11.11
C TYR A 28 12.73 8.16 11.60
N TYR A 29 11.65 8.86 11.23
CA TYR A 29 11.42 10.25 11.62
C TYR A 29 10.66 10.39 12.93
N HIS A 30 10.28 9.27 13.58
CA HIS A 30 9.54 9.23 14.85
C HIS A 30 8.22 10.00 14.80
N VAL A 31 7.47 9.83 13.71
CA VAL A 31 6.15 10.43 13.50
C VAL A 31 5.06 9.36 13.48
N GLU A 32 3.84 9.72 13.82
CA GLU A 32 2.70 8.80 13.72
C GLU A 32 2.36 8.52 12.25
N VAL A 33 2.12 7.25 11.92
CA VAL A 33 1.75 6.82 10.56
C VAL A 33 0.48 7.55 10.10
N PHE A 34 0.57 8.17 8.92
CA PHE A 34 -0.49 8.98 8.30
C PHE A 34 -0.93 10.22 9.11
N SER A 35 -0.10 10.70 10.05
CA SER A 35 -0.20 12.07 10.57
C SER A 35 0.10 13.12 9.48
N GLU A 36 -0.25 14.38 9.70
CA GLU A 36 0.07 15.44 8.74
C GLU A 36 1.57 15.61 8.51
N GLU A 37 2.39 15.32 9.52
CA GLU A 37 3.85 15.31 9.39
C GLU A 37 4.31 14.15 8.50
N HIS A 38 3.73 12.96 8.69
CA HIS A 38 4.03 11.82 7.83
C HIS A 38 3.61 12.06 6.37
N TRP A 39 2.44 12.66 6.12
CA TRP A 39 2.01 13.02 4.77
C TRP A 39 2.95 13.99 4.07
N LYS A 40 3.53 14.96 4.79
CA LYS A 40 4.55 15.88 4.26
C LYS A 40 5.85 15.14 3.91
N LEU A 41 6.28 14.20 4.74
CA LEU A 41 7.44 13.36 4.46
C LEU A 41 7.19 12.52 3.21
N LEU A 42 6.03 11.86 3.11
CA LEU A 42 5.64 11.07 1.94
C LEU A 42 5.66 11.92 0.67
N GLU A 43 5.13 13.14 0.69
CA GLU A 43 5.17 14.05 -0.47
C GLU A 43 6.60 14.33 -0.93
N ASN A 44 7.52 14.61 -0.01
CA ASN A 44 8.93 14.85 -0.34
C ASN A 44 9.59 13.62 -0.96
N TYR A 45 9.32 12.44 -0.41
CA TYR A 45 9.88 11.18 -0.93
C TYR A 45 9.28 10.81 -2.28
N PHE A 46 8.00 11.04 -2.52
CA PHE A 46 7.35 10.80 -3.81
C PHE A 46 7.93 11.71 -4.90
N GLN A 47 8.21 12.97 -4.58
CA GLN A 47 8.88 13.88 -5.52
C GLN A 47 10.30 13.40 -5.87
N GLU A 48 11.08 12.92 -4.89
CA GLU A 48 12.41 12.36 -5.14
C GLU A 48 12.34 11.03 -5.91
N TYR A 49 11.31 10.24 -5.67
CA TYR A 49 11.05 8.99 -6.36
C TYR A 49 10.83 9.20 -7.86
N VAL A 50 9.97 10.15 -8.21
CA VAL A 50 9.69 10.50 -9.63
C VAL A 50 10.92 11.09 -10.32
N LYS A 51 11.76 11.86 -9.64
CA LYS A 51 13.02 12.38 -10.21
C LYS A 51 14.02 11.28 -10.59
N ARG A 52 13.80 10.05 -10.18
CA ARG A 52 14.61 8.88 -10.52
C ARG A 52 13.91 7.94 -11.48
N ASP A 53 12.99 8.49 -12.27
CA ASP A 53 12.19 7.78 -13.27
C ASP A 53 11.34 6.62 -12.71
N CYS A 54 11.05 6.63 -11.40
CA CYS A 54 10.09 5.72 -10.81
C CYS A 54 8.68 6.28 -11.00
N ASN A 55 7.81 5.54 -11.66
CA ASN A 55 6.46 5.98 -12.02
C ASN A 55 5.35 5.07 -11.48
N MET A 56 5.71 4.00 -10.75
CA MET A 56 4.79 3.06 -10.13
C MET A 56 5.03 2.98 -8.63
N MET A 57 3.98 3.14 -7.83
CA MET A 57 4.07 3.21 -6.37
C MET A 57 3.46 1.99 -5.69
N LEU A 58 4.26 1.33 -4.81
CA LEU A 58 3.74 0.32 -3.88
C LEU A 58 2.78 0.98 -2.89
N THR A 59 1.52 0.56 -2.92
CA THR A 59 0.39 1.16 -2.21
C THR A 59 -0.07 0.23 -1.08
N PRO A 60 0.18 0.57 0.19
CA PRO A 60 -0.08 -0.32 1.32
C PRO A 60 -1.57 -0.36 1.69
N LEU A 61 -2.37 -1.18 0.99
CA LEU A 61 -3.77 -1.43 1.35
C LEU A 61 -3.88 -1.85 2.82
N PHE A 62 -3.11 -2.88 3.19
CA PHE A 62 -2.88 -3.35 4.54
C PHE A 62 -1.37 -3.34 4.83
N THR A 63 -0.98 -3.62 6.06
CA THR A 63 0.46 -3.65 6.43
C THR A 63 1.15 -4.74 5.63
N SER A 64 2.11 -4.33 4.80
CA SER A 64 2.82 -5.24 3.90
C SER A 64 3.55 -6.35 4.67
N PRO A 65 3.43 -7.60 4.27
CA PRO A 65 4.19 -8.71 4.87
C PRO A 65 5.63 -8.80 4.36
N LEU A 66 6.07 -7.86 3.52
CA LEU A 66 7.39 -7.85 2.88
C LEU A 66 8.49 -7.53 3.88
N ASP A 67 9.69 -8.06 3.63
CA ASP A 67 10.91 -7.80 4.39
C ASP A 67 10.77 -8.06 5.89
N THR A 68 9.92 -9.02 6.24
CA THR A 68 9.62 -9.38 7.62
C THR A 68 9.76 -10.88 7.79
N ALA A 69 10.58 -11.31 8.75
CA ALA A 69 10.67 -12.73 9.08
C ALA A 69 9.32 -13.27 9.57
N ILE A 70 9.06 -14.55 9.32
CA ILE A 70 7.81 -15.21 9.74
C ILE A 70 7.58 -14.99 11.24
N GLY A 71 6.39 -14.49 11.59
CA GLY A 71 6.00 -14.20 12.97
C GLY A 71 6.46 -12.84 13.51
N LEU A 72 7.28 -12.09 12.78
CA LEU A 72 7.59 -10.70 13.11
C LEU A 72 6.56 -9.76 12.45
N GLU A 73 6.45 -8.56 12.98
CA GLU A 73 5.49 -7.56 12.52
C GLU A 73 6.18 -6.22 12.27
N ARG A 74 5.73 -5.56 11.20
CA ARG A 74 6.07 -4.16 10.92
C ARG A 74 5.12 -3.23 11.67
N THR A 75 5.52 -1.98 11.80
CA THR A 75 4.63 -0.89 12.24
C THR A 75 3.36 -0.89 11.36
N THR A 76 2.19 -0.77 11.97
CA THR A 76 0.91 -0.82 11.25
C THR A 76 0.82 0.35 10.27
N CYS A 77 0.82 0.01 8.99
CA CYS A 77 0.70 0.96 7.89
C CYS A 77 -0.33 0.43 6.89
N GLN A 78 -1.58 0.87 7.03
CA GLN A 78 -2.68 0.47 6.15
C GLN A 78 -3.52 1.67 5.75
N LEU A 79 -3.82 1.77 4.45
CA LEU A 79 -4.62 2.85 3.86
C LEU A 79 -6.12 2.58 3.94
N ILE A 80 -6.50 1.34 4.21
CA ILE A 80 -7.90 0.95 4.38
C ILE A 80 -8.24 0.94 5.85
N ASP A 81 -9.20 1.77 6.26
CA ASP A 81 -9.81 1.64 7.57
C ASP A 81 -10.78 0.46 7.55
N VAL A 82 -10.70 -0.38 8.57
CA VAL A 82 -11.58 -1.54 8.74
C VAL A 82 -12.31 -1.40 10.05
N GLU A 83 -13.62 -1.54 10.03
CA GLU A 83 -14.45 -1.62 11.22
C GLU A 83 -15.30 -2.90 11.17
N VAL A 84 -15.45 -3.56 12.31
CA VAL A 84 -16.35 -4.72 12.44
C VAL A 84 -17.59 -4.26 13.16
N LYS A 85 -18.74 -4.28 12.48
CA LYS A 85 -20.07 -3.94 12.99
C LYS A 85 -21.01 -5.11 12.80
N ASP A 86 -21.60 -5.58 13.86
CA ASP A 86 -22.59 -6.69 13.84
C ASP A 86 -22.09 -7.94 13.06
N GLY A 87 -20.79 -8.19 13.12
CA GLY A 87 -20.13 -9.30 12.41
C GLY A 87 -19.80 -9.04 10.94
N GLU A 88 -20.15 -7.85 10.42
CA GLU A 88 -19.85 -7.45 9.04
C GLU A 88 -18.66 -6.49 8.97
N TYR A 89 -17.93 -6.51 7.86
CA TYR A 89 -16.79 -5.61 7.61
C TYR A 89 -17.25 -4.32 6.91
N VAL A 90 -16.88 -3.19 7.47
CA VAL A 90 -17.07 -1.86 6.90
C VAL A 90 -15.70 -1.28 6.56
N PHE A 91 -15.54 -0.79 5.32
CA PHE A 91 -14.26 -0.28 4.82
C PHE A 91 -14.30 1.22 4.57
N GLY A 92 -13.29 1.94 5.08
CA GLY A 92 -13.04 3.35 4.80
C GLY A 92 -11.88 3.49 3.81
N PHE A 93 -12.08 4.34 2.78
CA PHE A 93 -11.13 4.50 1.67
C PHE A 93 -10.49 5.89 1.62
N GLU A 94 -10.72 6.74 2.59
CA GLU A 94 -10.31 8.16 2.60
C GLU A 94 -8.78 8.30 2.55
N LYS A 95 -8.05 7.47 3.32
CA LYS A 95 -6.59 7.48 3.31
C LYS A 95 -6.04 6.99 1.98
N LEU A 96 -6.65 5.94 1.39
CA LEU A 96 -6.27 5.44 0.07
C LEU A 96 -6.50 6.52 -1.00
N LYS A 97 -7.64 7.22 -0.95
CA LYS A 97 -7.91 8.32 -1.89
C LYS A 97 -6.86 9.43 -1.75
N ARG A 98 -6.54 9.84 -0.53
CA ARG A 98 -5.50 10.86 -0.26
C ARG A 98 -4.13 10.41 -0.77
N TRP A 99 -3.77 9.14 -0.60
CA TRP A 99 -2.53 8.56 -1.12
C TRP A 99 -2.44 8.67 -2.63
N ILE A 100 -3.50 8.23 -3.32
CA ILE A 100 -3.59 8.27 -4.79
C ILE A 100 -3.50 9.71 -5.30
N ASP A 101 -4.21 10.65 -4.68
CA ASP A 101 -4.18 12.06 -5.06
C ASP A 101 -2.78 12.65 -4.87
N LEU A 102 -2.10 12.29 -3.79
CA LEU A 102 -0.73 12.72 -3.53
C LEU A 102 0.24 12.12 -4.55
N CYS A 103 0.12 10.84 -4.87
CA CYS A 103 0.90 10.18 -5.92
C CYS A 103 0.73 10.88 -7.26
N LYS A 104 -0.51 11.12 -7.70
CA LYS A 104 -0.82 11.83 -8.95
C LYS A 104 -0.24 13.25 -8.94
N LYS A 105 -0.38 13.98 -7.84
CA LYS A 105 0.21 15.33 -7.65
C LYS A 105 1.72 15.33 -7.86
N CYS A 106 2.41 14.27 -7.41
CA CYS A 106 3.86 14.13 -7.54
C CYS A 106 4.30 13.62 -8.92
N GLY A 107 3.39 13.11 -9.77
CA GLY A 107 3.71 12.59 -11.10
C GLY A 107 3.83 11.06 -11.17
N ILE A 108 3.37 10.33 -10.17
CA ILE A 108 3.26 8.86 -10.19
C ILE A 108 2.04 8.48 -11.01
N GLU A 109 2.22 7.54 -11.93
CA GLU A 109 1.25 7.17 -12.96
C GLU A 109 0.56 5.83 -12.68
N TYR A 110 1.26 4.89 -12.03
CA TYR A 110 0.82 3.52 -11.80
C TYR A 110 0.80 3.18 -10.31
N PHE A 111 -0.06 2.23 -9.93
CA PHE A 111 -0.24 1.79 -8.55
C PHE A 111 -0.07 0.28 -8.45
N GLU A 112 0.89 -0.16 -7.64
CA GLU A 112 1.04 -1.55 -7.26
C GLU A 112 0.40 -1.74 -5.88
N MET A 113 -0.74 -2.42 -5.81
CA MET A 113 -1.38 -2.73 -4.55
C MET A 113 -0.56 -3.75 -3.78
N SER A 114 -0.28 -3.47 -2.51
CA SER A 114 0.54 -4.32 -1.67
C SER A 114 -0.04 -5.74 -1.57
N HIS A 115 0.84 -6.69 -1.30
CA HIS A 115 0.50 -8.10 -1.19
C HIS A 115 -0.69 -8.35 -0.27
N LEU A 116 -1.66 -9.09 -0.76
CA LEU A 116 -2.82 -9.56 0.01
C LEU A 116 -2.56 -10.89 0.70
N PHE A 117 -1.39 -11.48 0.49
CA PHE A 117 -0.96 -12.74 1.07
C PHE A 117 0.50 -12.65 1.53
N SER A 118 0.89 -13.53 2.46
CA SER A 118 2.29 -13.61 2.89
C SER A 118 3.20 -14.09 1.77
N GLN A 119 4.47 -13.68 1.82
CA GLN A 119 5.51 -14.16 0.90
C GLN A 119 5.66 -15.70 0.95
N TRP A 120 6.26 -16.25 -0.09
CA TRP A 120 6.63 -17.69 -0.21
C TRP A 120 5.43 -18.63 -0.12
N GLY A 121 4.51 -18.45 -1.03
CA GLY A 121 3.42 -19.39 -1.29
C GLY A 121 2.08 -19.02 -0.69
N ALA A 122 1.84 -17.75 -0.39
CA ALA A 122 0.51 -17.20 -0.04
C ALA A 122 -0.24 -17.96 1.07
N LYS A 123 0.47 -18.43 2.09
CA LYS A 123 -0.11 -19.31 3.13
C LYS A 123 -0.92 -18.56 4.17
N TYR A 124 -0.60 -17.30 4.42
CA TYR A 124 -1.15 -16.51 5.51
C TYR A 124 -1.63 -15.14 5.01
N ALA A 125 -2.51 -14.53 5.79
CA ALA A 125 -2.95 -13.15 5.58
C ALA A 125 -1.85 -12.15 5.97
N PRO A 126 -1.81 -10.94 5.37
CA PRO A 126 -1.04 -9.83 5.89
C PRO A 126 -1.63 -9.37 7.23
N LYS A 127 -0.88 -8.52 7.95
CA LYS A 127 -1.40 -7.87 9.15
C LYS A 127 -2.53 -6.91 8.78
N VAL A 128 -3.72 -7.15 9.32
CA VAL A 128 -4.87 -6.26 9.22
C VAL A 128 -5.33 -5.86 10.61
N VAL A 129 -5.45 -4.56 10.85
CA VAL A 129 -5.98 -4.00 12.09
C VAL A 129 -7.36 -3.42 11.81
N ALA A 130 -8.33 -3.77 12.63
CA ALA A 130 -9.71 -3.27 12.55
C ALA A 130 -10.12 -2.58 13.85
N THR A 131 -11.13 -1.73 13.76
CA THR A 131 -11.86 -1.24 14.94
C THR A 131 -12.99 -2.23 15.26
N VAL A 132 -12.86 -2.90 16.40
CA VAL A 132 -13.85 -3.86 16.92
C VAL A 132 -14.39 -3.30 18.23
N ASN A 133 -15.70 -3.06 18.34
CA ASN A 133 -16.31 -2.45 19.52
C ASN A 133 -15.60 -1.18 20.01
N GLY A 134 -15.17 -0.33 19.10
CA GLY A 134 -14.48 0.94 19.38
C GLY A 134 -12.99 0.82 19.74
N LYS A 135 -12.41 -0.38 19.70
CA LYS A 135 -10.98 -0.61 19.96
C LYS A 135 -10.27 -1.14 18.74
N LYS A 136 -9.02 -0.70 18.54
CA LYS A 136 -8.17 -1.24 17.48
C LYS A 136 -7.64 -2.61 17.88
N GLU A 137 -7.89 -3.61 17.06
CA GLU A 137 -7.47 -4.99 17.26
C GLU A 137 -6.88 -5.55 15.96
N LYS A 138 -5.83 -6.36 16.08
CA LYS A 138 -5.30 -7.12 14.93
C LYS A 138 -6.23 -8.31 14.68
N ILE A 139 -6.91 -8.29 13.55
CA ILE A 139 -7.85 -9.35 13.17
C ILE A 139 -7.21 -10.43 12.28
N PHE A 140 -6.19 -10.08 11.49
CA PHE A 140 -5.43 -11.01 10.65
C PHE A 140 -3.92 -10.76 10.76
N GLY A 141 -3.12 -11.74 10.37
CA GLY A 141 -1.66 -11.68 10.38
C GLY A 141 -1.01 -13.04 10.05
N TRP A 142 0.29 -13.17 10.29
CA TRP A 142 1.11 -14.35 9.98
C TRP A 142 0.59 -15.71 10.45
N HIS A 143 -0.33 -15.74 11.42
CA HIS A 143 -0.92 -16.97 11.94
C HIS A 143 -2.34 -17.21 11.42
N THR A 144 -2.85 -16.31 10.58
CA THR A 144 -4.17 -16.46 9.97
C THR A 144 -4.02 -17.12 8.60
N PRO A 145 -4.54 -18.35 8.41
CA PRO A 145 -4.52 -18.99 7.10
C PRO A 145 -5.16 -18.11 6.04
N ALA A 146 -4.61 -18.14 4.83
CA ALA A 146 -5.13 -17.39 3.68
C ALA A 146 -6.47 -17.94 3.15
N VAL A 147 -7.12 -18.81 3.90
CA VAL A 147 -8.42 -19.44 3.61
C VAL A 147 -9.38 -19.25 4.78
N GLY A 148 -10.66 -19.55 4.57
CA GLY A 148 -11.67 -19.43 5.62
C GLY A 148 -12.09 -17.97 5.88
N GLU A 149 -11.92 -17.45 7.09
CA GLU A 149 -12.38 -16.11 7.45
C GLU A 149 -11.68 -15.00 6.62
N TYR A 150 -10.39 -15.18 6.30
CA TYR A 150 -9.71 -14.22 5.44
C TYR A 150 -10.25 -14.23 4.00
N THR A 151 -10.66 -15.37 3.48
CA THR A 151 -11.34 -15.46 2.17
C THR A 151 -12.64 -14.65 2.19
N LYS A 152 -13.48 -14.81 3.22
CA LYS A 152 -14.72 -14.03 3.36
C LYS A 152 -14.45 -12.53 3.46
N PHE A 153 -13.39 -12.15 4.17
CA PHE A 153 -12.94 -10.76 4.23
C PHE A 153 -12.60 -10.22 2.84
N LEU A 154 -11.82 -10.95 2.04
CA LEU A 154 -11.47 -10.56 0.67
C LEU A 154 -12.69 -10.53 -0.26
N GLU A 155 -13.62 -11.46 -0.13
CA GLU A 155 -14.89 -11.48 -0.88
C GLU A 155 -15.75 -10.23 -0.61
N SER A 156 -15.71 -9.71 0.62
CA SER A 156 -16.36 -8.44 0.98
C SER A 156 -15.57 -7.21 0.53
N PHE A 157 -14.23 -7.25 0.63
CA PHE A 157 -13.35 -6.12 0.38
C PHE A 157 -13.13 -5.83 -1.10
N LEU A 158 -12.74 -6.84 -1.89
CA LEU A 158 -12.29 -6.66 -3.27
C LEU A 158 -13.34 -6.03 -4.21
N PRO A 159 -14.63 -6.38 -4.12
CA PRO A 159 -15.64 -5.70 -4.93
C PRO A 159 -15.74 -4.21 -4.61
N GLN A 160 -15.66 -3.83 -3.34
CA GLN A 160 -15.73 -2.43 -2.92
C GLN A 160 -14.47 -1.65 -3.34
N LEU A 161 -13.28 -2.24 -3.19
CA LEU A 161 -12.04 -1.67 -3.70
C LEU A 161 -12.12 -1.45 -5.21
N THR A 162 -12.54 -2.47 -5.97
CA THR A 162 -12.65 -2.39 -7.44
C THR A 162 -13.63 -1.30 -7.87
N ALA A 163 -14.75 -1.14 -7.16
CA ALA A 163 -15.70 -0.06 -7.42
C ALA A 163 -15.05 1.32 -7.21
N LYS A 164 -14.26 1.49 -6.14
CA LYS A 164 -13.53 2.74 -5.86
C LYS A 164 -12.44 3.03 -6.89
N LEU A 165 -11.68 2.02 -7.32
CA LEU A 165 -10.65 2.20 -8.35
C LEU A 165 -11.26 2.66 -9.70
N ARG A 166 -12.45 2.15 -10.04
CA ARG A 166 -13.22 2.60 -11.22
C ARG A 166 -13.77 4.00 -11.04
N GLU A 167 -14.38 4.30 -9.89
CA GLU A 167 -14.89 5.64 -9.54
C GLU A 167 -13.78 6.71 -9.65
N TRP A 168 -12.55 6.37 -9.28
CA TRP A 168 -11.39 7.29 -9.34
C TRP A 168 -10.61 7.24 -10.65
N GLU A 169 -11.12 6.48 -11.63
CA GLU A 169 -10.53 6.35 -12.97
C GLU A 169 -9.05 5.89 -12.95
N ILE A 170 -8.72 4.95 -12.07
CA ILE A 170 -7.36 4.39 -11.94
C ILE A 170 -7.32 2.87 -12.07
N ALA A 171 -8.44 2.22 -12.40
CA ALA A 171 -8.49 0.76 -12.49
C ALA A 171 -7.49 0.22 -13.54
N ASP A 172 -7.34 0.90 -14.68
CA ASP A 172 -6.47 0.47 -15.79
C ASP A 172 -4.97 0.69 -15.52
N VAL A 173 -4.63 1.47 -14.50
CA VAL A 173 -3.24 1.74 -14.07
C VAL A 173 -2.92 1.15 -12.70
N THR A 174 -3.79 0.24 -12.22
CA THR A 174 -3.66 -0.44 -10.93
C THR A 174 -3.34 -1.91 -11.13
N TYR A 175 -2.31 -2.38 -10.45
CA TYR A 175 -1.81 -3.75 -10.50
C TYR A 175 -1.84 -4.37 -9.11
N PHE A 176 -2.11 -5.66 -9.04
CA PHE A 176 -2.12 -6.40 -7.79
C PHE A 176 -0.94 -7.37 -7.75
N HIS A 177 -0.13 -7.26 -6.72
CA HIS A 177 0.86 -8.26 -6.40
C HIS A 177 0.18 -9.41 -5.64
N ILE A 178 0.15 -10.58 -6.21
CA ILE A 178 -0.58 -11.72 -5.62
C ILE A 178 0.31 -12.51 -4.68
N SER A 179 1.48 -12.92 -5.13
CA SER A 179 2.47 -13.64 -4.32
C SER A 179 3.81 -13.73 -5.04
N ASP A 180 4.87 -13.84 -4.26
CA ASP A 180 6.21 -14.21 -4.74
C ASP A 180 6.32 -15.73 -4.92
#